data_1520f169f6578a5d82d8ed0cb0fc74b0
#
_entry.id   1520f169f6578a5d82d8ed0cb0fc74b0
#
_cell.length_a   1.000
_cell.length_b   1.000
_cell.length_c   1.000
_cell.angle_alpha   90.00
_cell.angle_beta   90.00
_cell.angle_gamma   90.00
#
_symmetry.space_group_name_H-M   'P 1'
#
loop_
_entity.id
_entity.type
_entity.pdbx_description
1 polymer ?
#
loop_
_entity_poly.entity_id
_entity_poly.type
_entity_poly.pdbx_seq_one_letter_code
_entity_poly.pdbx_strand_id
1 'polypeptide(L)'
;MKLSMRFASFAVACVAALALSLSGLVRAAEPEKAEPKPAPTAAESPPPHVQVPSSNPLSGDPEAIALGKRLFFTWCVQCHGPKANGESRFGKYAGDLTRFWRGYPEFVIIVKNGRVQKQMPPWKEVLDDDNISKVGAYLETLSVEGANWK
;
A
#
# COMPACT_ATOMS: atom_id res chain seq x y z
N MET A 1 42.07 38.17 7.01
CA MET A 1 42.59 37.07 7.83
C MET A 1 42.54 35.80 7.00
N LYS A 2 43.71 35.29 6.57
CA LYS A 2 43.85 34.07 5.76
C LYS A 2 44.05 32.89 6.70
N LEU A 3 43.14 31.93 6.73
CA LEU A 3 43.29 30.71 7.50
C LEU A 3 43.78 29.59 6.57
N SER A 4 45.02 29.22 6.76
CA SER A 4 45.73 28.21 6.00
C SER A 4 45.46 26.83 6.61
N MET A 5 44.80 25.95 5.89
CA MET A 5 44.55 24.57 6.34
C MET A 5 45.63 23.64 5.78
N ARG A 6 46.45 23.14 6.68
CA ARG A 6 47.57 22.21 6.39
C ARG A 6 47.03 20.80 6.23
N PHE A 7 47.23 20.20 5.06
CA PHE A 7 47.03 18.77 4.84
C PHE A 7 48.22 18.00 5.42
N ALA A 8 47.94 17.11 6.37
CA ALA A 8 48.89 16.12 6.88
C ALA A 8 48.81 14.85 6.04
N SER A 9 49.90 14.58 5.30
CA SER A 9 50.11 13.28 4.63
C SER A 9 50.43 12.22 5.69
N PHE A 10 49.63 11.15 5.73
CA PHE A 10 50.00 9.92 6.40
C PHE A 10 50.49 8.91 5.37
N ALA A 11 51.74 8.57 5.46
CA ALA A 11 52.36 7.48 4.73
C ALA A 11 51.94 6.15 5.33
N VAL A 12 51.43 5.25 4.48
CA VAL A 12 51.11 3.87 4.85
C VAL A 12 52.32 3.01 4.52
N ALA A 13 52.90 2.41 5.57
CA ALA A 13 53.97 1.43 5.44
C ALA A 13 53.38 0.05 5.04
N CYS A 14 54.00 -0.55 4.04
CA CYS A 14 53.83 -1.95 3.63
C CYS A 14 54.24 -2.90 4.76
N VAL A 15 53.40 -3.90 5.03
CA VAL A 15 53.84 -5.17 5.64
C VAL A 15 53.36 -6.30 4.77
N ALA A 16 54.34 -6.99 4.22
CA ALA A 16 54.19 -8.22 3.43
C ALA A 16 54.09 -9.45 4.34
N ALA A 17 53.52 -10.46 3.77
CA ALA A 17 53.64 -11.90 4.08
C ALA A 17 52.76 -12.46 5.20
N LEU A 18 51.78 -13.29 4.82
CA LEU A 18 51.82 -14.72 5.16
C LEU A 18 50.83 -15.51 4.23
N ALA A 19 51.43 -16.30 3.36
CA ALA A 19 50.74 -17.31 2.60
C ALA A 19 50.42 -18.47 3.54
N LEU A 20 49.16 -18.71 3.83
CA LEU A 20 48.66 -19.98 4.38
C LEU A 20 47.66 -20.57 3.38
N SER A 21 48.19 -21.58 2.66
CA SER A 21 47.42 -22.50 1.85
C SER A 21 46.43 -23.27 2.75
N LEU A 22 45.14 -22.92 2.68
CA LEU A 22 44.06 -23.78 3.15
C LEU A 22 43.39 -24.38 1.92
N SER A 23 43.78 -25.64 1.62
CA SER A 23 43.01 -26.52 0.77
C SER A 23 41.70 -26.84 1.47
N GLY A 24 40.71 -25.97 1.31
CA GLY A 24 39.35 -26.19 1.76
C GLY A 24 38.57 -26.96 0.71
N LEU A 25 38.19 -28.20 1.05
CA LEU A 25 37.29 -29.08 0.31
C LEU A 25 36.12 -28.26 -0.27
N VAL A 26 36.05 -28.17 -1.59
CA VAL A 26 34.82 -27.83 -2.28
C VAL A 26 33.86 -29.02 -2.11
N ARG A 27 33.02 -28.92 -1.08
CA ARG A 27 31.91 -29.85 -0.94
C ARG A 27 30.88 -29.44 -1.98
N ALA A 28 30.82 -30.26 -3.05
CA ALA A 28 29.77 -30.18 -4.04
C ALA A 28 28.41 -30.23 -3.28
N ALA A 29 27.63 -29.16 -3.38
CA ALA A 29 26.26 -29.17 -2.96
C ALA A 29 25.50 -30.14 -3.86
N GLU A 30 25.05 -31.25 -3.29
CA GLU A 30 24.10 -32.15 -3.95
C GLU A 30 22.84 -31.29 -4.29
N PRO A 31 22.26 -31.48 -5.48
CA PRO A 31 21.00 -30.84 -5.79
C PRO A 31 19.94 -31.36 -4.81
N GLU A 32 19.46 -30.48 -3.95
CA GLU A 32 18.33 -30.72 -3.07
C GLU A 32 17.16 -31.22 -3.93
N LYS A 33 16.86 -32.50 -3.77
CA LYS A 33 15.73 -33.14 -4.41
C LYS A 33 14.48 -32.43 -3.98
N ALA A 34 13.92 -31.61 -4.87
CA ALA A 34 12.66 -30.91 -4.64
C ALA A 34 11.61 -31.96 -4.25
N GLU A 35 11.22 -31.93 -2.98
CA GLU A 35 10.13 -32.70 -2.45
C GLU A 35 8.84 -32.29 -3.21
N PRO A 36 8.08 -33.22 -3.79
CA PRO A 36 6.88 -32.85 -4.51
C PRO A 36 5.92 -32.18 -3.53
N LYS A 37 5.62 -30.89 -3.79
CA LYS A 37 4.57 -30.14 -3.09
C LYS A 37 3.31 -31.02 -3.07
N PRO A 38 2.73 -31.32 -1.88
CA PRO A 38 1.52 -32.14 -1.82
C PRO A 38 0.45 -31.53 -2.72
N ALA A 39 -0.15 -32.37 -3.54
CA ALA A 39 -1.28 -32.00 -4.39
C ALA A 39 -2.37 -31.41 -3.50
N PRO A 40 -3.11 -30.36 -3.93
CA PRO A 40 -4.20 -29.80 -3.15
C PRO A 40 -5.22 -30.92 -2.91
N THR A 41 -5.41 -31.25 -1.65
CA THR A 41 -6.44 -32.19 -1.19
C THR A 41 -7.79 -31.59 -1.62
N ALA A 42 -8.51 -32.34 -2.46
CA ALA A 42 -9.85 -31.98 -2.87
C ALA A 42 -10.76 -31.85 -1.64
N ALA A 43 -11.49 -30.72 -1.59
CA ALA A 43 -12.52 -30.35 -0.63
C ALA A 43 -12.10 -29.39 0.50
N GLU A 44 -11.41 -28.31 0.12
CA GLU A 44 -11.62 -27.07 0.88
C GLU A 44 -12.73 -26.31 0.14
N SER A 45 -13.91 -26.25 0.76
CA SER A 45 -15.00 -25.39 0.28
C SER A 45 -14.43 -23.98 0.10
N PRO A 46 -14.71 -23.30 -1.03
CA PRO A 46 -14.23 -21.95 -1.22
C PRO A 46 -14.60 -21.13 0.02
N PRO A 47 -13.67 -20.28 0.52
CA PRO A 47 -13.96 -19.44 1.67
C PRO A 47 -15.27 -18.70 1.39
N PRO A 48 -16.11 -18.48 2.41
CA PRO A 48 -17.37 -17.78 2.22
C PRO A 48 -17.07 -16.50 1.47
N HIS A 49 -17.65 -16.34 0.28
CA HIS A 49 -17.56 -15.10 -0.47
C HIS A 49 -18.10 -14.01 0.45
N VAL A 50 -17.20 -13.21 1.04
CA VAL A 50 -17.58 -12.00 1.75
C VAL A 50 -18.23 -11.12 0.70
N GLN A 51 -19.55 -11.20 0.61
CA GLN A 51 -20.32 -10.39 -0.34
C GLN A 51 -20.25 -8.96 0.18
N VAL A 52 -19.63 -8.09 -0.60
CA VAL A 52 -19.65 -6.65 -0.30
C VAL A 52 -21.12 -6.21 -0.41
N PRO A 53 -21.70 -5.57 0.63
CA PRO A 53 -23.06 -5.05 0.58
C PRO A 53 -23.28 -4.12 -0.62
N SER A 54 -24.50 -4.06 -1.14
CA SER A 54 -24.85 -3.18 -2.27
C SER A 54 -24.74 -1.69 -1.92
N SER A 55 -24.79 -1.34 -0.63
CA SER A 55 -24.64 0.02 -0.11
C SER A 55 -23.77 0.00 1.14
N ASN A 56 -23.20 1.14 1.47
CA ASN A 56 -22.36 1.27 2.67
C ASN A 56 -23.20 1.11 3.95
N PRO A 57 -22.92 0.09 4.79
CA PRO A 57 -23.68 -0.14 6.02
C PRO A 57 -23.51 0.98 7.05
N LEU A 58 -22.46 1.80 6.93
CA LEU A 58 -22.14 2.92 7.82
C LEU A 58 -22.55 4.28 7.24
N SER A 59 -23.32 4.29 6.13
CA SER A 59 -23.81 5.51 5.51
C SER A 59 -24.62 6.34 6.50
N GLY A 60 -24.25 7.62 6.67
CA GLY A 60 -24.93 8.56 7.57
C GLY A 60 -24.59 8.41 9.06
N ASP A 61 -23.81 7.43 9.47
CA ASP A 61 -23.35 7.28 10.85
C ASP A 61 -22.32 8.39 11.20
N PRO A 62 -22.60 9.29 12.16
CA PRO A 62 -21.72 10.41 12.46
C PRO A 62 -20.37 9.99 13.05
N GLU A 63 -20.31 8.90 13.80
CA GLU A 63 -19.06 8.40 14.36
C GLU A 63 -18.20 7.76 13.26
N ALA A 64 -18.79 6.95 12.40
CA ALA A 64 -18.12 6.38 11.25
C ALA A 64 -17.60 7.46 10.31
N ILE A 65 -18.38 8.51 10.04
CA ILE A 65 -17.97 9.67 9.23
C ILE A 65 -16.76 10.37 9.85
N ALA A 66 -16.76 10.61 11.16
CA ALA A 66 -15.66 11.27 11.85
C ALA A 66 -14.38 10.44 11.81
N LEU A 67 -14.49 9.11 11.99
CA LEU A 67 -13.37 8.17 11.89
C LEU A 67 -12.88 8.07 10.44
N GLY A 68 -13.78 7.94 9.48
CA GLY A 68 -13.49 7.87 8.05
C GLY A 68 -12.75 9.12 7.56
N LYS A 69 -13.14 10.31 8.04
CA LYS A 69 -12.40 11.54 7.77
C LYS A 69 -10.95 11.44 8.23
N ARG A 70 -10.68 10.96 9.46
CA ARG A 70 -9.30 10.78 9.95
C ARG A 70 -8.51 9.81 9.08
N LEU A 71 -9.10 8.67 8.73
CA LEU A 71 -8.48 7.67 7.86
C LEU A 71 -8.17 8.23 6.47
N PHE A 72 -9.11 8.99 5.89
CA PHE A 72 -8.90 9.64 4.60
C PHE A 72 -7.72 10.63 4.65
N PHE A 73 -7.64 11.45 5.68
CA PHE A 73 -6.52 12.39 5.85
C PHE A 73 -5.19 11.72 6.15
N THR A 74 -5.20 10.50 6.67
CA THR A 74 -3.98 9.72 6.90
C THR A 74 -3.46 9.07 5.62
N TRP A 75 -4.35 8.46 4.83
CA TRP A 75 -3.94 7.55 3.76
C TRP A 75 -4.23 8.03 2.34
N CYS A 76 -5.24 8.88 2.16
CA CYS A 76 -5.79 9.20 0.83
C CYS A 76 -5.51 10.64 0.39
N VAL A 77 -5.43 11.58 1.32
CA VAL A 77 -5.34 13.02 1.07
C VAL A 77 -4.16 13.42 0.19
N GLN A 78 -3.05 12.71 0.29
CA GLN A 78 -1.83 13.03 -0.47
C GLN A 78 -2.09 13.05 -1.98
N CYS A 79 -2.90 12.13 -2.47
CA CYS A 79 -3.24 12.00 -3.89
C CYS A 79 -4.58 12.64 -4.21
N HIS A 80 -5.61 12.40 -3.39
CA HIS A 80 -6.98 12.84 -3.68
C HIS A 80 -7.28 14.27 -3.22
N GLY A 81 -6.36 14.91 -2.49
CA GLY A 81 -6.50 16.26 -1.98
C GLY A 81 -7.47 16.38 -0.80
N PRO A 82 -7.41 17.48 -0.05
CA PRO A 82 -8.20 17.68 1.18
C PRO A 82 -9.71 17.80 0.94
N LYS A 83 -10.12 18.12 -0.29
CA LYS A 83 -11.51 18.18 -0.74
C LYS A 83 -11.97 16.90 -1.42
N ALA A 84 -11.12 15.87 -1.51
CA ALA A 84 -11.37 14.62 -2.24
C ALA A 84 -11.70 14.80 -3.74
N ASN A 85 -11.41 15.97 -4.32
CA ASN A 85 -11.70 16.32 -5.72
C ASN A 85 -10.54 16.01 -6.69
N GLY A 86 -9.52 15.27 -6.22
CA GLY A 86 -8.34 14.92 -6.99
C GLY A 86 -7.27 16.00 -7.04
N GLU A 87 -7.50 17.17 -6.46
CA GLU A 87 -6.56 18.30 -6.42
C GLU A 87 -5.70 18.24 -5.15
N SER A 88 -4.50 17.70 -5.29
CA SER A 88 -3.50 17.65 -4.23
C SER A 88 -2.44 18.76 -4.42
N ARG A 89 -1.55 18.89 -3.44
CA ARG A 89 -0.38 19.79 -3.56
C ARG A 89 0.57 19.40 -4.70
N PHE A 90 0.45 18.21 -5.24
CA PHE A 90 1.27 17.69 -6.33
C PHE A 90 0.61 17.82 -7.71
N GLY A 91 -0.57 18.41 -7.78
CA GLY A 91 -1.36 18.56 -8.99
C GLY A 91 -2.65 17.74 -8.96
N LYS A 92 -3.34 17.75 -10.09
CA LYS A 92 -4.61 17.03 -10.28
C LYS A 92 -4.39 15.80 -11.18
N TYR A 93 -4.12 14.67 -10.57
CA TYR A 93 -3.92 13.41 -11.28
C TYR A 93 -4.70 12.23 -10.67
N ALA A 94 -5.18 12.35 -9.45
CA ALA A 94 -6.06 11.36 -8.86
C ALA A 94 -7.51 11.62 -9.24
N GLY A 95 -8.34 10.57 -9.16
CA GLY A 95 -9.77 10.69 -9.46
C GLY A 95 -10.49 11.62 -8.47
N ASP A 96 -11.46 12.36 -8.98
CA ASP A 96 -12.40 13.15 -8.17
C ASP A 96 -13.39 12.20 -7.48
N LEU A 97 -13.25 12.05 -6.16
CA LEU A 97 -14.07 11.16 -5.34
C LEU A 97 -15.41 11.80 -4.99
N THR A 98 -15.55 13.13 -5.10
CA THR A 98 -16.82 13.81 -4.86
C THR A 98 -17.86 13.48 -5.94
N ARG A 99 -17.41 13.01 -7.11
CA ARG A 99 -18.22 12.57 -8.25
C ARG A 99 -18.15 11.08 -8.47
N PHE A 100 -17.89 10.29 -7.43
CA PHE A 100 -17.81 8.84 -7.54
C PHE A 100 -19.19 8.27 -7.93
N TRP A 101 -19.25 7.45 -9.00
CA TRP A 101 -20.52 7.02 -9.63
C TRP A 101 -20.68 5.50 -9.72
N ARG A 102 -19.71 4.72 -9.25
CA ARG A 102 -19.63 3.28 -9.49
C ARG A 102 -20.33 2.43 -8.42
N GLY A 103 -20.91 3.04 -7.41
CA GLY A 103 -21.50 2.35 -6.28
C GLY A 103 -20.50 1.87 -5.23
N TYR A 104 -21.02 1.61 -4.05
CA TYR A 104 -20.22 1.21 -2.88
C TYR A 104 -19.42 -0.08 -3.10
N PRO A 105 -19.98 -1.16 -3.72
CA PRO A 105 -19.21 -2.38 -3.94
C PRO A 105 -17.93 -2.15 -4.75
N GLU A 106 -18.02 -1.36 -5.81
CA GLU A 106 -16.86 -1.02 -6.66
C GLU A 106 -15.86 -0.15 -5.91
N PHE A 107 -16.34 0.76 -5.03
CA PHE A 107 -15.47 1.53 -4.15
C PHE A 107 -14.61 0.62 -3.28
N VAL A 108 -15.22 -0.36 -2.59
CA VAL A 108 -14.51 -1.32 -1.74
C VAL A 108 -13.48 -2.11 -2.55
N ILE A 109 -13.87 -2.64 -3.72
CA ILE A 109 -12.98 -3.39 -4.60
C ILE A 109 -11.78 -2.54 -5.03
N ILE A 110 -12.02 -1.30 -5.43
CA ILE A 110 -10.96 -0.37 -5.87
C ILE A 110 -10.01 -0.07 -4.71
N VAL A 111 -10.51 0.19 -3.53
CA VAL A 111 -9.65 0.49 -2.37
C VAL A 111 -8.84 -0.74 -1.98
N LYS A 112 -9.46 -1.90 -1.89
CA LYS A 112 -8.76 -3.15 -1.52
C LYS A 112 -7.66 -3.53 -2.50
N ASN A 113 -7.95 -3.48 -3.80
CA ASN A 113 -7.02 -3.97 -4.83
C ASN A 113 -6.14 -2.89 -5.45
N GLY A 114 -6.47 -1.61 -5.23
CA GLY A 114 -5.79 -0.50 -5.86
C GLY A 114 -6.06 -0.40 -7.35
N ARG A 115 -5.38 0.54 -7.98
CA ARG A 115 -5.27 0.72 -9.44
C ARG A 115 -3.82 1.02 -9.77
N VAL A 116 -2.97 0.00 -9.68
CA VAL A 116 -1.50 0.13 -9.77
C VAL A 116 -1.06 0.86 -11.04
N GLN A 117 -1.71 0.57 -12.19
CA GLN A 117 -1.43 1.25 -13.46
C GLN A 117 -1.79 2.76 -13.43
N LYS A 118 -2.56 3.20 -12.43
CA LYS A 118 -2.93 4.59 -12.16
C LYS A 118 -2.30 5.11 -10.86
N GLN A 119 -1.24 4.46 -10.39
CA GLN A 119 -0.47 4.83 -9.21
C GLN A 119 -1.27 4.80 -7.88
N MET A 120 -2.41 4.12 -7.83
CA MET A 120 -3.15 3.87 -6.61
C MET A 120 -2.75 2.49 -6.05
N PRO A 121 -2.08 2.42 -4.88
CA PRO A 121 -1.70 1.15 -4.29
C PRO A 121 -2.92 0.39 -3.73
N PRO A 122 -2.82 -0.93 -3.52
CA PRO A 122 -3.82 -1.71 -2.79
C PRO A 122 -3.74 -1.39 -1.29
N TRP A 123 -4.90 -1.34 -0.63
CA TRP A 123 -5.00 -0.98 0.79
C TRP A 123 -5.48 -2.11 1.68
N LYS A 124 -5.80 -3.29 1.15
CA LYS A 124 -6.37 -4.43 1.89
C LYS A 124 -5.49 -4.95 3.04
N GLU A 125 -4.18 -4.72 2.99
CA GLU A 125 -3.25 -5.11 4.06
C GLU A 125 -3.10 -4.01 5.15
N VAL A 126 -3.65 -2.83 4.91
CA VAL A 126 -3.54 -1.66 5.79
C VAL A 126 -4.88 -1.27 6.39
N LEU A 127 -5.95 -1.40 5.62
CA LEU A 127 -7.32 -1.07 5.99
C LEU A 127 -8.21 -2.31 5.90
N ASP A 128 -8.83 -2.67 7.00
CA ASP A 128 -9.88 -3.69 7.02
C ASP A 128 -11.19 -3.16 6.39
N ASP A 129 -12.15 -4.03 6.20
CA ASP A 129 -13.42 -3.70 5.54
C ASP A 129 -14.23 -2.66 6.32
N ASP A 130 -14.15 -2.66 7.64
CA ASP A 130 -14.81 -1.69 8.50
C ASP A 130 -14.19 -0.29 8.33
N ASN A 131 -12.86 -0.18 8.30
CA ASN A 131 -12.17 1.08 8.06
C ASN A 131 -12.40 1.61 6.63
N ILE A 132 -12.48 0.72 5.63
CA ILE A 132 -12.84 1.11 4.26
C ILE A 132 -14.28 1.64 4.23
N SER A 133 -15.21 1.00 4.94
CA SER A 133 -16.61 1.45 5.05
C SER A 133 -16.71 2.84 5.69
N LYS A 134 -15.92 3.10 6.74
CA LYS A 134 -15.84 4.42 7.39
C LYS A 134 -15.33 5.50 6.42
N VAL A 135 -14.27 5.19 5.65
CA VAL A 135 -13.80 6.11 4.60
C VAL A 135 -14.90 6.38 3.57
N GLY A 136 -15.63 5.35 3.14
CA GLY A 136 -16.79 5.49 2.27
C GLY A 136 -17.85 6.41 2.85
N ALA A 137 -18.24 6.21 4.13
CA ALA A 137 -19.23 7.05 4.81
C ALA A 137 -18.81 8.54 4.85
N TYR A 138 -17.52 8.82 5.06
CA TYR A 138 -17.02 10.19 4.97
C TYR A 138 -17.11 10.75 3.55
N LEU A 139 -16.69 9.98 2.54
CA LEU A 139 -16.70 10.43 1.14
C LEU A 139 -18.14 10.69 0.63
N GLU A 140 -19.11 9.90 1.08
CA GLU A 140 -20.53 10.13 0.79
C GLU A 140 -20.98 11.54 1.22
N THR A 141 -20.47 12.07 2.33
CA THR A 141 -20.78 13.42 2.80
C THR A 141 -20.22 14.54 1.91
N LEU A 142 -19.24 14.21 1.07
CA LEU A 142 -18.61 15.16 0.13
C LEU A 142 -19.21 15.04 -1.27
N SER A 143 -20.19 14.17 -1.47
CA SER A 143 -20.78 13.90 -2.78
C SER A 143 -21.48 15.10 -3.36
N VAL A 144 -21.27 15.35 -4.65
CA VAL A 144 -21.97 16.35 -5.44
C VAL A 144 -22.96 15.69 -6.38
N GLU A 145 -23.76 16.48 -7.07
CA GLU A 145 -24.73 15.99 -8.08
C GLU A 145 -24.07 15.07 -9.10
N GLY A 146 -24.72 13.94 -9.39
CA GLY A 146 -24.22 12.88 -10.27
C GLY A 146 -23.33 11.84 -9.61
N ALA A 147 -23.04 11.94 -8.30
CA ALA A 147 -22.42 10.86 -7.56
C ALA A 147 -23.43 9.72 -7.29
N ASN A 148 -22.94 8.50 -7.32
CA ASN A 148 -23.74 7.31 -6.98
C ASN A 148 -22.93 6.38 -6.08
N TRP A 149 -23.43 6.17 -4.87
CA TRP A 149 -22.83 5.30 -3.85
C TRP A 149 -23.67 4.04 -3.58
N LYS A 150 -24.75 3.84 -4.34
CA LYS A 150 -25.65 2.67 -4.23
C LYS A 150 -25.40 1.73 -5.40
#